data_c09c388f9a7f128856d169e4846eae33
#
_entry.id   c09c388f9a7f128856d169e4846eae33
#
_cell.length_a   1.000
_cell.length_b   1.000
_cell.length_c   1.000
_cell.angle_alpha   90.00
_cell.angle_beta   90.00
_cell.angle_gamma   90.00
#
_symmetry.space_group_name_H-M   'P 1'
#
loop_
_entity.id
_entity.type
_entity.pdbx_description
1 polymer ?
#
loop_
_entity_poly.entity_id
_entity_poly.type
_entity_poly.pdbx_seq_one_letter_code
_entity_poly.pdbx_strand_id
1 'polypeptide(L)'
;MGHSKVGIVNYGVGNLRSVANAVSHVGSELVVSSDPTVLGDCSHLVLPGVGSFPHGISALAERNLDNFLRDYVESDRPCLGICLGMQLLMEYSTEFAKTAGLGFLTGSVEHLGSLALGSEETVRLPNVGWLSLKLINTNEPMAAWMFSNSTPEDKFYFVHSFAIGPDCTSAIAQSDYCGISFTSAVANRKLVGTQFHPEKSGESGLKLLRNFINV
;
A
#
# COMPACT_ATOMS: atom_id res chain seq x y z
N MET A 1 -19.04 14.10 -14.72
CA MET A 1 -17.98 13.57 -13.85
C MET A 1 -16.80 13.28 -14.76
N GLY A 2 -15.65 13.92 -14.53
CA GLY A 2 -14.45 13.65 -15.34
C GLY A 2 -14.01 12.21 -15.13
N HIS A 3 -13.61 11.53 -16.21
CA HIS A 3 -13.02 10.20 -16.09
C HIS A 3 -11.71 10.31 -15.30
N SER A 4 -11.61 9.56 -14.19
CA SER A 4 -10.38 9.48 -13.42
C SER A 4 -9.31 8.80 -14.27
N LYS A 5 -8.15 9.43 -14.43
CA LYS A 5 -6.98 8.86 -15.08
C LYS A 5 -6.01 8.37 -14.01
N VAL A 6 -5.75 7.08 -13.98
CA VAL A 6 -4.89 6.44 -12.98
C VAL A 6 -3.50 6.20 -13.57
N GLY A 7 -2.47 6.75 -12.94
CA GLY A 7 -1.07 6.46 -13.25
C GLY A 7 -0.55 5.32 -12.38
N ILE A 8 -0.02 4.27 -13.00
CA ILE A 8 0.69 3.21 -12.30
C ILE A 8 2.19 3.48 -12.43
N VAL A 9 2.85 3.70 -11.29
CA VAL A 9 4.28 4.02 -11.23
C VAL A 9 5.11 2.79 -11.59
N ASN A 10 5.80 2.85 -12.73
CA ASN A 10 6.70 1.81 -13.20
C ASN A 10 8.15 2.16 -12.84
N TYR A 11 8.61 1.73 -11.70
CA TYR A 11 10.01 1.88 -11.29
C TYR A 11 10.84 0.59 -11.46
N GLY A 12 10.34 -0.35 -12.26
CA GLY A 12 11.02 -1.61 -12.57
C GLY A 12 10.71 -2.74 -11.56
N VAL A 13 9.88 -2.46 -10.56
CA VAL A 13 9.50 -3.40 -9.50
C VAL A 13 7.97 -3.46 -9.38
N GLY A 14 7.42 -4.65 -9.24
CA GLY A 14 5.99 -4.82 -9.01
C GLY A 14 5.27 -5.68 -10.05
N ASN A 15 4.11 -6.19 -9.68
CA ASN A 15 3.21 -6.91 -10.59
C ASN A 15 2.29 -5.92 -11.33
N LEU A 16 2.88 -5.09 -12.19
CA LEU A 16 2.19 -4.01 -12.90
C LEU A 16 0.97 -4.51 -13.67
N ARG A 17 1.07 -5.70 -14.31
CA ARG A 17 -0.01 -6.25 -15.14
C ARG A 17 -1.26 -6.55 -14.33
N SER A 18 -1.13 -7.16 -13.15
CA SER A 18 -2.27 -7.48 -12.30
C SER A 18 -2.95 -6.22 -11.79
N VAL A 19 -2.17 -5.21 -11.36
CA VAL A 19 -2.69 -3.91 -10.93
C VAL A 19 -3.40 -3.20 -12.09
N ALA A 20 -2.79 -3.16 -13.27
CA ALA A 20 -3.37 -2.55 -14.46
C ALA A 20 -4.71 -3.21 -14.84
N ASN A 21 -4.75 -4.55 -14.84
CA ASN A 21 -5.99 -5.28 -15.12
C ASN A 21 -7.10 -4.96 -14.10
N ALA A 22 -6.77 -4.90 -12.81
CA ALA A 22 -7.74 -4.59 -11.77
C ALA A 22 -8.26 -3.14 -11.89
N VAL A 23 -7.38 -2.17 -12.14
CA VAL A 23 -7.76 -0.76 -12.37
C VAL A 23 -8.63 -0.62 -13.62
N SER A 24 -8.28 -1.27 -14.73
CA SER A 24 -9.11 -1.28 -15.94
C SER A 24 -10.48 -1.90 -15.69
N HIS A 25 -10.54 -2.98 -14.89
CA HIS A 25 -11.80 -3.66 -14.58
C HIS A 25 -12.77 -2.77 -13.80
N VAL A 26 -12.28 -1.88 -12.96
CA VAL A 26 -13.12 -0.92 -12.22
C VAL A 26 -13.49 0.32 -13.03
N GLY A 27 -13.08 0.40 -14.31
CA GLY A 27 -13.61 1.35 -15.29
C GLY A 27 -12.84 2.66 -15.41
N SER A 28 -11.56 2.72 -15.00
CA SER A 28 -10.72 3.92 -15.17
C SER A 28 -9.85 3.87 -16.40
N GLU A 29 -9.61 5.05 -16.99
CA GLU A 29 -8.46 5.25 -17.88
C GLU A 29 -7.17 5.06 -17.08
N LEU A 30 -6.21 4.33 -17.63
CA LEU A 30 -4.95 4.11 -16.95
C LEU A 30 -3.75 4.33 -17.88
N VAL A 31 -2.64 4.67 -17.28
CA VAL A 31 -1.33 4.69 -17.91
C VAL A 31 -0.30 4.04 -16.98
N VAL A 32 0.60 3.25 -17.54
CA VAL A 32 1.75 2.69 -16.82
C VAL A 32 2.99 3.42 -17.33
N SER A 33 3.68 4.14 -16.47
CA SER A 33 4.82 4.97 -16.89
C SER A 33 5.91 5.05 -15.82
N SER A 34 7.13 5.28 -16.27
CA SER A 34 8.26 5.71 -15.45
C SER A 34 8.58 7.20 -15.64
N ASP A 35 7.84 7.89 -16.51
CA ASP A 35 8.04 9.31 -16.80
C ASP A 35 7.20 10.17 -15.84
N PRO A 36 7.85 11.00 -14.98
CA PRO A 36 7.16 11.92 -14.07
C PRO A 36 6.17 12.86 -14.77
N THR A 37 6.47 13.28 -16.01
CA THR A 37 5.59 14.18 -16.76
C THR A 37 4.28 13.49 -17.09
N VAL A 38 4.35 12.26 -17.59
CA VAL A 38 3.17 11.44 -17.92
C VAL A 38 2.34 11.12 -16.68
N LEU A 39 3.02 10.76 -15.57
CA LEU A 39 2.37 10.47 -14.28
C LEU A 39 1.78 11.73 -13.66
N GLY A 40 2.39 12.88 -13.87
CA GLY A 40 1.91 14.17 -13.39
C GLY A 40 0.55 14.58 -13.96
N ASP A 41 0.18 14.11 -15.14
CA ASP A 41 -1.12 14.35 -15.77
C ASP A 41 -2.24 13.44 -15.25
N CYS A 42 -1.91 12.46 -14.37
CA CYS A 42 -2.89 11.53 -13.82
C CYS A 42 -3.55 12.11 -12.58
N SER A 43 -4.86 11.93 -12.44
CA SER A 43 -5.61 12.37 -11.26
C SER A 43 -5.32 11.53 -10.01
N HIS A 44 -4.94 10.28 -10.20
CA HIS A 44 -4.63 9.31 -9.15
C HIS A 44 -3.33 8.57 -9.47
N LEU A 45 -2.55 8.23 -8.45
CA LEU A 45 -1.38 7.35 -8.60
C LEU A 45 -1.55 6.05 -7.83
N VAL A 46 -1.03 4.98 -8.41
CA VAL A 46 -0.80 3.72 -7.72
C VAL A 46 0.70 3.43 -7.74
N LEU A 47 1.28 3.23 -6.57
CA LEU A 47 2.65 2.78 -6.35
C LEU A 47 2.62 1.30 -5.97
N PRO A 48 2.67 0.37 -6.92
CA PRO A 48 2.74 -1.05 -6.61
C PRO A 48 4.14 -1.43 -6.18
N GLY A 49 4.30 -2.56 -5.52
CA GLY A 49 5.64 -3.07 -5.24
C GLY A 49 5.63 -4.51 -4.79
N VAL A 50 6.68 -5.24 -5.20
CA VAL A 50 7.05 -6.57 -4.69
C VAL A 50 8.58 -6.64 -4.58
N GLY A 51 9.10 -7.50 -3.71
CA GLY A 51 10.54 -7.63 -3.49
C GLY A 51 11.01 -6.91 -2.23
N SER A 52 12.27 -6.48 -2.17
CA SER A 52 12.86 -5.92 -0.97
C SER A 52 12.77 -4.39 -0.91
N PHE A 53 12.68 -3.88 0.31
CA PHE A 53 12.59 -2.46 0.57
C PHE A 53 13.79 -1.65 0.05
N PRO A 54 15.07 -2.05 0.30
CA PRO A 54 16.21 -1.29 -0.21
C PRO A 54 16.24 -1.22 -1.73
N HIS A 55 15.88 -2.32 -2.40
CA HIS A 55 15.81 -2.34 -3.86
C HIS A 55 14.71 -1.41 -4.39
N GLY A 56 13.54 -1.38 -3.72
CA GLY A 56 12.45 -0.49 -4.08
C GLY A 56 12.84 0.99 -4.03
N ILE A 57 13.49 1.41 -2.93
CA ILE A 57 13.97 2.79 -2.76
C ILE A 57 15.03 3.14 -3.82
N SER A 58 16.03 2.26 -4.04
CA SER A 58 17.05 2.48 -5.07
C SER A 58 16.43 2.65 -6.46
N ALA A 59 15.49 1.78 -6.81
CA ALA A 59 14.82 1.81 -8.11
C ALA A 59 13.97 3.07 -8.35
N LEU A 60 13.36 3.64 -7.29
CA LEU A 60 12.68 4.93 -7.35
C LEU A 60 13.68 6.07 -7.56
N ALA A 61 14.76 6.11 -6.77
CA ALA A 61 15.77 7.16 -6.84
C ALA A 61 16.50 7.19 -8.19
N GLU A 62 16.86 6.02 -8.75
CA GLU A 62 17.50 5.90 -10.06
C GLU A 62 16.69 6.53 -11.20
N ARG A 63 15.37 6.67 -11.02
CA ARG A 63 14.43 7.25 -11.98
C ARG A 63 13.89 8.62 -11.59
N ASN A 64 14.43 9.18 -10.50
CA ASN A 64 13.95 10.44 -9.90
C ASN A 64 12.44 10.43 -9.60
N LEU A 65 11.90 9.25 -9.32
CA LEU A 65 10.48 9.08 -8.98
C LEU A 65 10.20 9.36 -7.50
N ASP A 66 11.20 9.29 -6.64
CA ASP A 66 11.12 9.65 -5.22
C ASP A 66 10.77 11.14 -5.03
N ASN A 67 11.47 12.05 -5.74
CA ASN A 67 11.18 13.48 -5.73
C ASN A 67 9.80 13.76 -6.35
N PHE A 68 9.51 13.14 -7.50
CA PHE A 68 8.19 13.27 -8.14
C PHE A 68 7.04 12.86 -7.21
N LEU A 69 7.17 11.72 -6.52
CA LEU A 69 6.15 11.24 -5.58
C LEU A 69 5.98 12.20 -4.40
N ARG A 70 7.06 12.84 -3.94
CA ARG A 70 6.99 13.86 -2.89
C ARG A 70 6.14 15.04 -3.32
N ASP A 71 6.44 15.62 -4.46
CA ASP A 71 5.69 16.76 -5.01
C ASP A 71 4.21 16.38 -5.26
N TYR A 72 3.97 15.15 -5.74
CA TYR A 72 2.63 14.67 -6.01
C TYR A 72 1.79 14.52 -4.73
N VAL A 73 2.35 13.93 -3.68
CA VAL A 73 1.68 13.74 -2.38
C VAL A 73 1.47 15.08 -1.67
N GLU A 74 2.46 15.99 -1.72
CA GLU A 74 2.35 17.33 -1.15
C GLU A 74 1.23 18.16 -1.82
N SER A 75 0.94 17.91 -3.09
CA SER A 75 -0.17 18.54 -3.81
C SER A 75 -1.56 18.01 -3.44
N ASP A 76 -1.65 17.13 -2.43
CA ASP A 76 -2.89 16.51 -1.92
C ASP A 76 -3.66 15.70 -2.97
N ARG A 77 -2.96 15.06 -3.87
CA ARG A 77 -3.54 14.19 -4.90
C ARG A 77 -3.59 12.75 -4.42
N PRO A 78 -4.64 11.98 -4.79
CA PRO A 78 -4.78 10.60 -4.35
C PRO A 78 -3.61 9.70 -4.79
N CYS A 79 -2.99 9.03 -3.81
CA CYS A 79 -1.90 8.09 -4.05
C CYS A 79 -2.09 6.82 -3.22
N LEU A 80 -2.04 5.64 -3.86
CA LEU A 80 -2.19 4.33 -3.23
C LEU A 80 -0.91 3.52 -3.34
N GLY A 81 -0.26 3.26 -2.20
CA GLY A 81 0.83 2.29 -2.10
C GLY A 81 0.30 0.87 -1.87
N ILE A 82 0.76 -0.12 -2.66
CA ILE A 82 0.35 -1.52 -2.53
C ILE A 82 1.53 -2.38 -2.11
N CYS A 83 1.39 -3.11 -1.00
CA CYS A 83 2.36 -4.03 -0.42
C CYS A 83 3.71 -3.34 -0.17
N LEU A 84 4.77 -3.66 -0.93
CA LEU A 84 6.04 -2.92 -0.85
C LEU A 84 5.81 -1.42 -1.08
N GLY A 85 4.92 -1.03 -2.00
CA GLY A 85 4.60 0.38 -2.23
C GLY A 85 4.08 1.09 -0.98
N MET A 86 3.25 0.46 -0.14
CA MET A 86 2.86 0.98 1.17
C MET A 86 4.08 1.09 2.10
N GLN A 87 4.92 0.08 2.14
CA GLN A 87 6.10 0.06 3.00
C GLN A 87 7.06 1.20 2.66
N LEU A 88 7.28 1.48 1.36
CA LEU A 88 8.15 2.57 0.91
C LEU A 88 7.69 3.97 1.36
N LEU A 89 6.41 4.15 1.71
CA LEU A 89 5.88 5.43 2.24
C LEU A 89 6.39 5.75 3.65
N MET A 90 6.88 4.75 4.40
CA MET A 90 7.32 4.88 5.79
C MET A 90 8.69 5.57 5.90
N GLU A 91 9.08 5.92 7.14
CA GLU A 91 10.38 6.56 7.40
C GLU A 91 11.56 5.67 7.08
N TYR A 92 11.50 4.38 7.45
CA TYR A 92 12.57 3.41 7.17
C TYR A 92 12.10 1.96 7.29
N SER A 93 12.95 1.06 6.82
CA SER A 93 12.84 -0.39 7.07
C SER A 93 14.12 -0.93 7.67
N THR A 94 13.99 -2.03 8.42
CA THR A 94 15.11 -2.81 8.95
C THR A 94 15.46 -4.03 8.09
N GLU A 95 14.87 -4.15 6.90
CA GLU A 95 15.15 -5.24 5.98
C GLU A 95 16.62 -5.19 5.50
N PHE A 96 17.41 -6.23 5.84
CA PHE A 96 18.86 -6.37 5.68
C PHE A 96 19.67 -5.34 6.45
N ALA A 97 19.35 -4.05 6.35
CA ALA A 97 19.95 -2.94 7.05
C ALA A 97 18.92 -1.81 7.21
N LYS A 98 19.16 -0.89 8.14
CA LYS A 98 18.31 0.30 8.26
C LYS A 98 18.41 1.16 7.01
N THR A 99 17.35 1.13 6.20
CA THR A 99 17.24 1.88 4.94
C THR A 99 16.13 2.92 5.06
N ALA A 100 16.43 4.18 4.74
CA ALA A 100 15.42 5.24 4.71
C ALA A 100 14.38 5.00 3.62
N GLY A 101 13.11 5.28 3.93
CA GLY A 101 12.00 5.28 2.99
C GLY A 101 11.71 6.68 2.44
N LEU A 102 10.51 6.85 1.87
CA LEU A 102 10.05 8.15 1.38
C LEU A 102 9.72 9.12 2.51
N GLY A 103 9.43 8.61 3.72
CA GLY A 103 9.17 9.41 4.90
C GLY A 103 7.86 10.21 4.86
N PHE A 104 6.88 9.76 4.11
CA PHE A 104 5.56 10.42 4.06
C PHE A 104 4.70 10.08 5.27
N LEU A 105 4.96 8.93 5.91
CA LEU A 105 4.28 8.45 7.10
C LEU A 105 5.30 8.05 8.16
N THR A 106 4.99 8.39 9.42
CA THR A 106 5.84 8.06 10.57
C THR A 106 5.75 6.58 10.91
N GLY A 107 6.90 5.99 11.22
CA GLY A 107 7.05 4.61 11.63
C GLY A 107 7.99 3.81 10.75
N SER A 108 8.16 2.55 11.10
CA SER A 108 9.11 1.64 10.46
C SER A 108 8.47 0.37 9.94
N VAL A 109 9.16 -0.25 9.00
CA VAL A 109 8.84 -1.58 8.48
C VAL A 109 9.82 -2.58 9.09
N GLU A 110 9.27 -3.53 9.84
CA GLU A 110 10.01 -4.51 10.63
C GLU A 110 9.73 -5.93 10.13
N HIS A 111 10.66 -6.84 10.38
CA HIS A 111 10.41 -8.26 10.15
C HIS A 111 9.24 -8.75 11.00
N LEU A 112 8.27 -9.43 10.40
CA LEU A 112 7.02 -9.81 11.08
C LEU A 112 7.28 -10.66 12.34
N GLY A 113 8.29 -11.53 12.30
CA GLY A 113 8.73 -12.27 13.48
C GLY A 113 9.27 -11.40 14.62
N SER A 114 9.79 -10.21 14.35
CA SER A 114 10.24 -9.27 15.39
C SER A 114 9.08 -8.57 16.09
N LEU A 115 7.91 -8.53 15.47
CA LEU A 115 6.69 -7.98 16.07
C LEU A 115 6.02 -8.97 17.03
N ALA A 116 6.49 -10.24 17.06
CA ALA A 116 5.98 -11.31 17.91
C ALA A 116 6.50 -11.25 19.36
N LEU A 117 6.54 -10.09 19.98
CA LEU A 117 7.06 -9.93 21.33
C LEU A 117 6.31 -10.83 22.32
N GLY A 118 6.98 -11.90 22.81
CA GLY A 118 6.47 -12.79 23.84
C GLY A 118 5.63 -13.98 23.36
N SER A 119 5.52 -14.24 22.05
CA SER A 119 4.88 -15.47 21.57
C SER A 119 5.91 -16.60 21.45
N GLU A 120 5.58 -17.79 22.00
CA GLU A 120 6.37 -19.01 21.82
C GLU A 120 6.09 -19.68 20.47
N GLU A 121 5.19 -19.15 19.66
CA GLU A 121 4.78 -19.75 18.40
C GLU A 121 5.80 -19.47 17.29
N THR A 122 6.17 -20.54 16.58
CA THR A 122 7.01 -20.44 15.39
C THR A 122 6.20 -19.82 14.25
N VAL A 123 6.49 -18.57 13.93
CA VAL A 123 5.83 -17.85 12.83
C VAL A 123 6.35 -18.37 11.49
N ARG A 124 5.45 -18.92 10.67
CA ARG A 124 5.79 -19.29 9.29
C ARG A 124 5.84 -18.05 8.41
N LEU A 125 6.97 -17.82 7.77
CA LEU A 125 7.16 -16.70 6.85
C LEU A 125 7.54 -17.20 5.45
N PRO A 126 7.11 -16.48 4.40
CA PRO A 126 6.25 -15.30 4.45
C PRO A 126 4.81 -15.62 4.93
N ASN A 127 4.12 -14.61 5.50
CA ASN A 127 2.66 -14.65 5.63
C ASN A 127 2.05 -14.70 4.21
N VAL A 128 1.46 -15.84 3.85
CA VAL A 128 0.80 -16.05 2.55
C VAL A 128 -0.60 -16.55 2.81
N GLY A 129 -1.60 -15.77 2.43
CA GLY A 129 -2.98 -16.18 2.64
C GLY A 129 -3.99 -15.04 2.63
N TRP A 130 -5.20 -15.39 3.06
CA TRP A 130 -6.35 -14.49 3.11
C TRP A 130 -6.66 -14.16 4.57
N LEU A 131 -6.58 -12.88 4.92
CA LEU A 131 -6.90 -12.38 6.25
C LEU A 131 -8.05 -11.39 6.19
N SER A 132 -8.80 -11.32 7.30
CA SER A 132 -9.79 -10.27 7.53
C SER A 132 -9.08 -9.01 8.05
N LEU A 133 -9.73 -7.85 7.86
CA LEU A 133 -9.28 -6.58 8.40
C LEU A 133 -10.09 -6.22 9.64
N LYS A 134 -9.41 -5.75 10.65
CA LYS A 134 -10.00 -5.01 11.77
C LYS A 134 -9.83 -3.53 11.48
N LEU A 135 -10.90 -2.85 11.13
CA LEU A 135 -10.87 -1.41 10.89
C LEU A 135 -10.66 -0.67 12.21
N ILE A 136 -9.75 0.29 12.18
CA ILE A 136 -9.44 1.18 13.29
C ILE A 136 -9.44 2.62 12.76
N ASN A 137 -9.50 3.61 13.65
CA ASN A 137 -9.53 5.02 13.26
C ASN A 137 -10.57 5.33 12.16
N THR A 138 -11.76 4.74 12.28
CA THR A 138 -12.86 4.88 11.31
C THR A 138 -13.38 6.32 11.15
N ASN A 139 -12.97 7.22 12.02
CA ASN A 139 -13.25 8.67 11.92
C ASN A 139 -12.29 9.39 10.95
N GLU A 140 -11.21 8.74 10.53
CA GLU A 140 -10.35 9.24 9.48
C GLU A 140 -11.11 9.20 8.15
N PRO A 141 -11.29 10.34 7.44
CA PRO A 141 -12.17 10.41 6.27
C PRO A 141 -11.81 9.41 5.17
N MET A 142 -10.51 9.19 4.94
CA MET A 142 -10.06 8.25 3.93
C MET A 142 -10.33 6.81 4.33
N ALA A 143 -10.23 6.46 5.62
CA ALA A 143 -10.60 5.13 6.12
C ALA A 143 -12.08 4.84 5.86
N ALA A 144 -12.95 5.78 6.24
CA ALA A 144 -14.39 5.66 5.99
C ALA A 144 -14.72 5.51 4.50
N TRP A 145 -14.01 6.25 3.64
CA TRP A 145 -14.20 6.19 2.19
C TRP A 145 -13.71 4.88 1.60
N MET A 146 -12.45 4.50 1.85
CA MET A 146 -11.81 3.32 1.28
C MET A 146 -12.55 2.02 1.62
N PHE A 147 -13.10 1.93 2.82
CA PHE A 147 -13.79 0.74 3.33
C PHE A 147 -15.31 0.90 3.45
N SER A 148 -15.92 1.90 2.79
CA SER A 148 -17.35 2.24 2.92
C SER A 148 -18.31 1.08 2.63
N ASN A 149 -17.91 0.13 1.79
CA ASN A 149 -18.73 -1.03 1.42
C ASN A 149 -18.10 -2.36 1.88
N SER A 150 -17.17 -2.30 2.84
CA SER A 150 -16.53 -3.50 3.38
C SER A 150 -17.39 -4.14 4.47
N THR A 151 -17.37 -5.45 4.52
CA THR A 151 -18.07 -6.27 5.52
C THR A 151 -17.06 -7.10 6.32
N PRO A 152 -17.42 -7.63 7.50
CA PRO A 152 -16.55 -8.50 8.29
C PRO A 152 -16.13 -9.79 7.56
N GLU A 153 -16.90 -10.21 6.56
CA GLU A 153 -16.65 -11.40 5.75
C GLU A 153 -15.61 -11.17 4.65
N ASP A 154 -15.34 -9.89 4.32
CA ASP A 154 -14.34 -9.53 3.31
C ASP A 154 -12.97 -10.01 3.75
N LYS A 155 -12.27 -10.68 2.83
CA LYS A 155 -10.90 -11.13 3.01
C LYS A 155 -10.00 -10.57 1.93
N PHE A 156 -8.76 -10.34 2.32
CA PHE A 156 -7.74 -9.75 1.45
C PHE A 156 -6.52 -10.65 1.40
N TYR A 157 -5.86 -10.68 0.25
CA TYR A 157 -4.70 -11.52 0.01
C TYR A 157 -3.41 -10.84 0.44
N PHE A 158 -2.65 -11.50 1.29
CA PHE A 158 -1.35 -11.07 1.80
C PHE A 158 -0.24 -11.98 1.31
N VAL A 159 0.94 -11.41 1.07
CA VAL A 159 2.19 -12.12 0.85
C VAL A 159 3.37 -11.23 1.26
N HIS A 160 3.83 -11.37 2.52
CA HIS A 160 4.92 -10.53 3.04
C HIS A 160 5.62 -11.18 4.24
N SER A 161 6.89 -10.82 4.46
CA SER A 161 7.69 -11.17 5.64
C SER A 161 7.98 -9.97 6.54
N PHE A 162 7.78 -8.75 6.01
CA PHE A 162 7.95 -7.49 6.72
C PHE A 162 6.62 -6.76 6.79
N ALA A 163 6.40 -6.02 7.88
CA ALA A 163 5.16 -5.29 8.12
C ALA A 163 5.42 -4.05 8.98
N ILE A 164 4.43 -3.16 9.01
CA ILE A 164 4.40 -2.03 9.93
C ILE A 164 3.76 -2.53 11.25
N GLY A 165 4.35 -2.16 12.38
CA GLY A 165 3.82 -2.52 13.71
C GLY A 165 2.40 -2.00 13.95
N PRO A 166 1.68 -2.59 14.94
CA PRO A 166 0.28 -2.24 15.20
C PRO A 166 0.10 -0.81 15.77
N ASP A 167 1.14 -0.23 16.35
CA ASP A 167 1.09 1.10 16.99
C ASP A 167 1.31 2.26 16.00
N CYS A 168 1.24 2.01 14.69
CA CYS A 168 1.38 3.05 13.66
C CYS A 168 0.24 4.08 13.77
N THR A 169 0.60 5.36 13.93
CA THR A 169 -0.37 6.45 14.12
C THR A 169 -1.25 6.70 12.90
N SER A 170 -0.77 6.35 11.69
CA SER A 170 -1.52 6.45 10.44
C SER A 170 -2.32 5.18 10.11
N ALA A 171 -2.35 4.18 11.00
CA ALA A 171 -3.05 2.93 10.75
C ALA A 171 -4.57 3.14 10.71
N ILE A 172 -5.21 2.59 9.68
CA ILE A 172 -6.67 2.59 9.49
C ILE A 172 -7.26 1.17 9.50
N ALA A 173 -6.41 0.16 9.33
CA ALA A 173 -6.79 -1.24 9.48
C ALA A 173 -5.62 -2.08 10.00
N GLN A 174 -5.95 -3.13 10.74
CA GLN A 174 -5.02 -4.13 11.25
C GLN A 174 -5.47 -5.54 10.85
N SER A 175 -4.54 -6.48 10.88
CA SER A 175 -4.81 -7.91 10.75
C SER A 175 -3.93 -8.69 11.72
N ASP A 176 -4.37 -9.92 12.01
CA ASP A 176 -3.65 -10.84 12.88
C ASP A 176 -3.15 -12.04 12.06
N TYR A 177 -1.89 -12.42 12.27
CA TYR A 177 -1.27 -13.60 11.68
C TYR A 177 -0.43 -14.33 12.72
N CYS A 178 -0.77 -15.59 13.04
CA CYS A 178 -0.07 -16.37 14.07
C CYS A 178 0.09 -15.62 15.40
N GLY A 179 -0.99 -14.99 15.89
CA GLY A 179 -0.96 -14.23 17.14
C GLY A 179 -0.24 -12.86 17.07
N ILE A 180 0.25 -12.46 15.90
CA ILE A 180 0.92 -11.18 15.70
C ILE A 180 -0.04 -10.22 15.03
N SER A 181 -0.34 -9.10 15.69
CA SER A 181 -1.07 -7.98 15.08
C SER A 181 -0.11 -7.09 14.30
N PHE A 182 -0.52 -6.66 13.13
CA PHE A 182 0.23 -5.72 12.29
C PHE A 182 -0.71 -4.76 11.54
N THR A 183 -0.17 -3.62 11.12
CA THR A 183 -0.91 -2.63 10.34
C THR A 183 -1.10 -3.14 8.91
N SER A 184 -2.36 -3.28 8.51
CA SER A 184 -2.77 -3.77 7.18
C SER A 184 -3.08 -2.68 6.19
N ALA A 185 -3.47 -1.49 6.68
CA ALA A 185 -3.67 -0.31 5.86
C ALA A 185 -3.37 0.96 6.66
N VAL A 186 -2.87 1.96 5.95
CA VAL A 186 -2.53 3.29 6.47
C VAL A 186 -3.22 4.35 5.63
N ALA A 187 -3.51 5.52 6.24
CA ALA A 187 -3.93 6.71 5.52
C ALA A 187 -3.44 7.98 6.22
N ASN A 188 -3.18 9.00 5.42
CA ASN A 188 -2.97 10.38 5.84
C ASN A 188 -3.39 11.30 4.68
N ARG A 189 -4.45 12.07 4.89
CA ARG A 189 -5.09 12.85 3.83
C ARG A 189 -5.48 11.93 2.66
N LYS A 190 -4.99 12.19 1.43
CA LYS A 190 -5.26 11.37 0.23
C LYS A 190 -4.18 10.33 -0.07
N LEU A 191 -3.19 10.21 0.80
CA LEU A 191 -2.20 9.13 0.73
C LEU A 191 -2.73 7.91 1.46
N VAL A 192 -2.81 6.78 0.77
CA VAL A 192 -3.28 5.50 1.30
C VAL A 192 -2.24 4.42 1.05
N GLY A 193 -2.13 3.46 1.94
CA GLY A 193 -1.33 2.27 1.73
C GLY A 193 -2.07 1.00 2.17
N THR A 194 -1.85 -0.10 1.46
CA THR A 194 -2.34 -1.44 1.83
C THR A 194 -1.21 -2.44 1.84
N GLN A 195 -1.06 -3.23 2.92
CA GLN A 195 -0.11 -4.34 2.98
C GLN A 195 -0.57 -5.53 2.14
N PHE A 196 -1.86 -5.68 2.00
CA PHE A 196 -2.46 -6.68 1.13
C PHE A 196 -2.48 -6.21 -0.33
N HIS A 197 -2.77 -7.14 -1.23
CA HIS A 197 -2.87 -6.93 -2.66
C HIS A 197 -4.34 -6.81 -3.08
N PRO A 198 -4.92 -5.61 -3.21
CA PRO A 198 -6.31 -5.46 -3.64
C PRO A 198 -6.54 -6.07 -5.03
N GLU A 199 -5.55 -6.00 -5.93
CA GLU A 199 -5.61 -6.59 -7.27
C GLU A 199 -5.65 -8.13 -7.28
N LYS A 200 -5.42 -8.77 -6.12
CA LYS A 200 -5.50 -10.22 -5.92
C LYS A 200 -6.59 -10.63 -4.93
N SER A 201 -7.36 -9.66 -4.44
CA SER A 201 -8.33 -9.86 -3.36
C SER A 201 -9.76 -10.04 -3.86
N GLY A 202 -9.94 -10.42 -5.12
CA GLY A 202 -11.27 -10.68 -5.69
C GLY A 202 -12.18 -9.46 -5.60
N GLU A 203 -13.48 -9.68 -5.32
CA GLU A 203 -14.46 -8.60 -5.27
C GLU A 203 -14.17 -7.60 -4.14
N SER A 204 -13.69 -8.05 -2.97
CA SER A 204 -13.33 -7.17 -1.85
C SER A 204 -12.23 -6.17 -2.25
N GLY A 205 -11.23 -6.64 -2.98
CA GLY A 205 -10.16 -5.78 -3.51
C GLY A 205 -10.64 -4.83 -4.62
N LEU A 206 -11.52 -5.29 -5.51
CA LEU A 206 -12.10 -4.46 -6.56
C LEU A 206 -13.00 -3.35 -6.00
N LYS A 207 -13.77 -3.63 -4.94
CA LYS A 207 -14.52 -2.61 -4.20
C LYS A 207 -13.60 -1.50 -3.69
N LEU A 208 -12.50 -1.88 -3.04
CA LEU A 208 -11.52 -0.94 -2.51
C LEU A 208 -10.88 -0.10 -3.62
N LEU A 209 -10.46 -0.70 -4.73
CA LEU A 209 -9.92 0.03 -5.87
C LEU A 209 -10.95 0.98 -6.48
N ARG A 210 -12.22 0.57 -6.59
CA ARG A 210 -13.31 1.42 -7.06
C ARG A 210 -13.51 2.62 -6.13
N ASN A 211 -13.46 2.41 -4.81
CA ASN A 211 -13.55 3.50 -3.85
C ASN A 211 -12.37 4.47 -4.01
N PHE A 212 -11.13 3.97 -4.11
CA PHE A 212 -9.95 4.80 -4.32
C PHE A 212 -10.04 5.69 -5.57
N ILE A 213 -10.53 5.15 -6.68
CA ILE A 213 -10.62 5.89 -7.95
C ILE A 213 -11.70 7.00 -7.92
N ASN A 214 -12.64 6.90 -7.01
CA ASN A 214 -13.75 7.85 -6.85
C ASN A 214 -13.53 8.89 -5.72
N VAL A 215 -12.30 8.98 -5.17
CA VAL A 215 -11.94 9.97 -4.14
C VAL A 215 -11.96 11.42 -4.67
#